data_00996b7532dbb61309f12759db06a181
#
_entry.id   00996b7532dbb61309f12759db06a181
#
_cell.length_a   1.000
_cell.length_b   1.000
_cell.length_c   1.000
_cell.angle_alpha   90.00
_cell.angle_beta   90.00
_cell.angle_gamma   90.00
#
_symmetry.space_group_name_H-M   'P 1'
#
loop_
_entity.id
_entity.type
_entity.pdbx_description
1 polymer ?
#
loop_
_entity_poly.entity_id
_entity_poly.type
_entity_poly.pdbx_seq_one_letter_code
_entity_poly.pdbx_strand_id
1 'polypeptide(L)'
;MTFKCRASALGGLMTRLQNKTTLGKTSKKVVLNAVLLDAFNYRREIDAKMINKGLALEDDAIKAVSLLKAVKLSKNTERKSNDWFSGECDLLTDDSIRDTKCSWSIDSFPWTHDDAVQKVKDGGYDWQGQVYMELWGKKVHYVDFVLLPTPHSMIGYNDDEYEHVELVNQIPLQKRIRSVKIEYDESLIEQAKERVEMSRDYYNELFKQLSN
;
A
#
# COMPACT_ATOMS: atom_id res chain seq x y z
N MET A 1 -20.75 -13.18 -8.70
CA MET A 1 -19.95 -12.11 -8.02
C MET A 1 -19.31 -11.23 -9.07
N THR A 2 -19.17 -9.94 -8.84
CA THR A 2 -18.51 -9.03 -9.79
C THR A 2 -17.14 -8.65 -9.25
N PHE A 3 -16.09 -8.79 -10.06
CA PHE A 3 -14.73 -8.44 -9.65
C PHE A 3 -14.63 -6.97 -9.22
N LYS A 4 -14.07 -6.75 -8.04
CA LYS A 4 -13.68 -5.45 -7.49
C LYS A 4 -12.20 -5.50 -7.13
N CYS A 5 -11.45 -4.49 -7.55
CA CYS A 5 -10.03 -4.45 -7.21
C CYS A 5 -9.83 -3.88 -5.80
N ARG A 6 -9.00 -4.54 -4.99
CA ARG A 6 -8.57 -3.99 -3.69
C ARG A 6 -7.59 -2.84 -3.93
N ALA A 7 -7.70 -1.78 -3.15
CA ALA A 7 -6.82 -0.60 -3.24
C ALA A 7 -5.33 -0.99 -3.28
N SER A 8 -4.89 -1.86 -2.35
CA SER A 8 -3.50 -2.34 -2.28
C SER A 8 -3.05 -3.22 -3.45
N ALA A 9 -3.97 -3.70 -4.29
CA ALA A 9 -3.66 -4.51 -5.46
C ALA A 9 -3.72 -3.73 -6.77
N LEU A 10 -4.24 -2.50 -6.74
CA LEU A 10 -4.46 -1.71 -7.96
C LEU A 10 -3.15 -1.40 -8.69
N GLY A 11 -2.08 -1.04 -8.00
CA GLY A 11 -0.77 -0.82 -8.63
C GLY A 11 -0.32 -2.00 -9.50
N GLY A 12 -0.52 -3.24 -9.02
CA GLY A 12 -0.25 -4.45 -9.79
C GLY A 12 -1.19 -4.64 -10.98
N LEU A 13 -2.46 -4.24 -10.85
CA LEU A 13 -3.44 -4.29 -11.95
C LEU A 13 -3.12 -3.26 -13.03
N MET A 14 -2.64 -2.08 -12.64
CA MET A 14 -2.27 -0.96 -13.51
C MET A 14 -0.87 -1.07 -14.12
N THR A 15 -0.14 -2.16 -13.86
CA THR A 15 1.18 -2.39 -14.46
C THR A 15 1.12 -2.15 -15.98
N ARG A 16 2.02 -1.30 -16.48
CA ARG A 16 2.03 -0.87 -17.89
C ARG A 16 2.18 -2.06 -18.83
N LEU A 17 1.34 -2.07 -19.85
CA LEU A 17 1.40 -2.99 -20.96
C LEU A 17 1.80 -2.24 -22.22
N GLN A 18 2.54 -2.89 -23.09
CA GLN A 18 2.75 -2.41 -24.46
C GLN A 18 1.41 -2.32 -25.21
N ASN A 19 0.45 -3.19 -24.86
CA ASN A 19 -0.89 -3.21 -25.44
C ASN A 19 -1.94 -2.87 -24.38
N LYS A 20 -2.74 -1.82 -24.61
CA LYS A 20 -3.78 -1.35 -23.69
C LYS A 20 -5.00 -2.28 -23.63
N THR A 21 -5.15 -3.20 -24.57
CA THR A 21 -6.34 -4.07 -24.73
C THR A 21 -6.22 -5.44 -24.07
N THR A 22 -5.05 -5.78 -23.48
CA THR A 22 -4.84 -7.10 -22.86
C THR A 22 -4.29 -6.96 -21.43
N LEU A 23 -4.58 -7.96 -20.59
CA LEU A 23 -4.03 -8.05 -19.25
C LEU A 23 -2.64 -8.69 -19.30
N GLY A 24 -1.63 -8.01 -18.73
CA GLY A 24 -0.29 -8.56 -18.57
C GLY A 24 -0.21 -9.62 -17.48
N LYS A 25 0.96 -10.26 -17.38
CA LYS A 25 1.21 -11.34 -16.40
C LYS A 25 0.93 -10.88 -14.96
N THR A 26 1.37 -9.68 -14.58
CA THR A 26 1.14 -9.14 -13.23
C THR A 26 -0.34 -8.86 -12.98
N SER A 27 -1.03 -8.22 -13.93
CA SER A 27 -2.47 -7.95 -13.82
C SER A 27 -3.28 -9.24 -13.73
N LYS A 28 -2.96 -10.25 -14.56
CA LYS A 28 -3.59 -11.59 -14.48
C LYS A 28 -3.38 -12.25 -13.12
N LYS A 29 -2.20 -12.08 -12.50
CA LYS A 29 -1.94 -12.62 -11.16
C LYS A 29 -2.77 -11.91 -10.09
N VAL A 30 -3.00 -10.60 -10.21
CA VAL A 30 -3.92 -9.86 -9.31
C VAL A 30 -5.33 -10.43 -9.39
N VAL A 31 -5.84 -10.64 -10.61
CA VAL A 31 -7.18 -11.23 -10.82
C VAL A 31 -7.25 -12.66 -10.29
N LEU A 32 -6.24 -13.50 -10.58
CA LEU A 32 -6.19 -14.87 -10.04
C LEU A 32 -6.23 -14.89 -8.50
N ASN A 33 -5.47 -14.01 -7.83
CA ASN A 33 -5.50 -13.94 -6.37
C ASN A 33 -6.90 -13.56 -5.83
N ALA A 34 -7.64 -12.72 -6.54
CA ALA A 34 -9.03 -12.40 -6.17
C ALA A 34 -9.95 -13.61 -6.37
N VAL A 35 -9.81 -14.34 -7.47
CA VAL A 35 -10.57 -15.58 -7.71
C VAL A 35 -10.28 -16.62 -6.63
N LEU A 36 -9.00 -16.83 -6.26
CA LEU A 36 -8.63 -17.80 -5.22
C LEU A 36 -9.20 -17.41 -3.85
N LEU A 37 -9.27 -16.11 -3.55
CA LEU A 37 -9.91 -15.64 -2.33
C LEU A 37 -11.41 -15.91 -2.35
N ASP A 38 -12.08 -15.60 -3.45
CA ASP A 38 -13.55 -15.68 -3.53
C ASP A 38 -14.04 -17.14 -3.67
N ALA A 39 -13.28 -17.99 -4.38
CA ALA A 39 -13.64 -19.39 -4.58
C ALA A 39 -13.25 -20.32 -3.41
N PHE A 40 -12.10 -20.06 -2.78
CA PHE A 40 -11.50 -20.97 -1.80
C PHE A 40 -11.19 -20.31 -0.45
N ASN A 41 -11.52 -19.03 -0.27
CA ASN A 41 -11.11 -18.22 0.89
C ASN A 41 -9.57 -18.26 1.11
N TYR A 42 -8.82 -18.43 0.03
CA TYR A 42 -7.37 -18.52 0.08
C TYR A 42 -6.73 -17.15 -0.06
N ARG A 43 -5.92 -16.78 0.92
CA ARG A 43 -5.00 -15.64 0.85
C ARG A 43 -3.57 -16.16 0.95
N ARG A 44 -2.76 -15.77 -0.02
CA ARG A 44 -1.32 -16.01 0.10
C ARG A 44 -0.78 -15.19 1.26
N GLU A 45 -0.25 -15.84 2.26
CA GLU A 45 0.55 -15.18 3.29
C GLU A 45 1.91 -14.82 2.72
N ILE A 46 2.35 -13.61 2.97
CA ILE A 46 3.67 -13.13 2.60
C ILE A 46 4.43 -12.97 3.91
N ASP A 47 5.17 -14.00 4.27
CA ASP A 47 6.12 -13.94 5.39
C ASP A 47 7.41 -13.26 4.89
N ALA A 48 7.48 -11.95 5.10
CA ALA A 48 8.66 -11.16 4.79
C ALA A 48 9.00 -10.28 5.99
N LYS A 49 10.27 -10.31 6.43
CA LYS A 49 10.77 -9.50 7.55
C LYS A 49 10.30 -8.04 7.49
N MET A 50 10.31 -7.44 6.30
CA MET A 50 9.87 -6.06 6.08
C MET A 50 8.39 -5.84 6.40
N ILE A 51 7.53 -6.80 6.04
CA ILE A 51 6.08 -6.72 6.31
C ILE A 51 5.84 -6.92 7.80
N ASN A 52 6.50 -7.90 8.41
CA ASN A 52 6.37 -8.20 9.82
C ASN A 52 6.83 -7.02 10.69
N LYS A 53 7.96 -6.36 10.33
CA LYS A 53 8.40 -5.13 11.00
C LYS A 53 7.36 -4.02 10.85
N GLY A 54 6.80 -3.85 9.65
CA GLY A 54 5.76 -2.84 9.39
C GLY A 54 4.55 -3.04 10.30
N LEU A 55 4.05 -4.26 10.40
CA LEU A 55 2.92 -4.61 11.26
C LEU A 55 3.23 -4.41 12.75
N ALA A 56 4.41 -4.86 13.19
CA ALA A 56 4.81 -4.73 14.60
C ALA A 56 5.02 -3.29 15.06
N LEU A 57 5.44 -2.40 14.16
CA LEU A 57 5.76 -1.00 14.46
C LEU A 57 4.73 -0.01 13.93
N GLU A 58 3.58 -0.47 13.42
CA GLU A 58 2.55 0.39 12.84
C GLU A 58 2.11 1.50 13.83
N ASP A 59 1.77 1.14 15.06
CA ASP A 59 1.33 2.09 16.08
C ASP A 59 2.42 3.08 16.46
N ASP A 60 3.67 2.66 16.49
CA ASP A 60 4.80 3.55 16.82
C ASP A 60 5.14 4.48 15.64
N ALA A 61 5.00 4.00 14.40
CA ALA A 61 5.11 4.84 13.21
C ALA A 61 4.02 5.92 13.18
N ILE A 62 2.78 5.57 13.49
CA ILE A 62 1.66 6.50 13.61
C ILE A 62 1.93 7.57 14.68
N LYS A 63 2.39 7.16 15.87
CA LYS A 63 2.76 8.09 16.95
C LYS A 63 3.89 9.04 16.51
N ALA A 64 4.92 8.51 15.86
CA ALA A 64 6.05 9.30 15.36
C ALA A 64 5.61 10.36 14.36
N VAL A 65 4.77 9.99 13.39
CA VAL A 65 4.21 10.93 12.40
C VAL A 65 3.30 11.95 13.07
N SER A 66 2.41 11.52 13.97
CA SER A 66 1.49 12.38 14.72
C SER A 66 2.25 13.44 15.51
N LEU A 67 3.31 13.04 16.22
CA LEU A 67 4.15 13.94 16.99
C LEU A 67 4.88 14.95 16.09
N LEU A 68 5.53 14.50 15.03
CA LEU A 68 6.32 15.36 14.15
C LEU A 68 5.46 16.36 13.37
N LYS A 69 4.28 15.95 12.95
CA LYS A 69 3.37 16.79 12.15
C LYS A 69 2.40 17.60 13.00
N ALA A 70 2.39 17.40 14.30
CA ALA A 70 1.43 17.99 15.24
C ALA A 70 -0.04 17.77 14.80
N VAL A 71 -0.34 16.57 14.28
CA VAL A 71 -1.67 16.16 13.79
C VAL A 71 -2.15 14.98 14.62
N LYS A 72 -3.37 15.09 15.15
CA LYS A 72 -4.01 13.94 15.78
C LYS A 72 -4.43 12.93 14.71
N LEU A 73 -3.76 11.78 14.67
CA LEU A 73 -4.07 10.69 13.76
C LEU A 73 -4.93 9.66 14.48
N SER A 74 -6.00 9.22 13.82
CA SER A 74 -6.88 8.17 14.31
C SER A 74 -6.86 7.00 13.34
N LYS A 75 -6.60 5.80 13.86
CA LYS A 75 -6.65 4.56 13.06
C LYS A 75 -8.06 4.36 12.57
N ASN A 76 -8.19 4.11 11.28
CA ASN A 76 -9.46 3.75 10.66
C ASN A 76 -9.64 2.24 10.72
N THR A 77 -10.85 1.81 10.99
CA THR A 77 -11.23 0.37 10.96
C THR A 77 -12.39 0.14 10.01
N GLU A 78 -12.85 1.19 9.31
CA GLU A 78 -13.92 1.08 8.35
C GLU A 78 -13.39 0.59 7.00
N ARG A 79 -14.07 -0.42 6.45
CA ARG A 79 -13.86 -0.88 5.09
C ARG A 79 -14.92 -0.32 4.18
N LYS A 80 -14.51 0.33 3.07
CA LYS A 80 -15.43 0.83 2.05
C LYS A 80 -15.29 0.08 0.74
N SER A 81 -16.37 0.07 -0.03
CA SER A 81 -16.37 -0.42 -1.40
C SER A 81 -17.39 0.32 -2.26
N ASN A 82 -17.11 0.38 -3.55
CA ASN A 82 -18.04 0.79 -4.59
C ASN A 82 -18.13 -0.31 -5.66
N ASP A 83 -18.57 -0.01 -6.86
CA ASP A 83 -18.72 -1.01 -7.92
C ASP A 83 -17.39 -1.51 -8.49
N TRP A 84 -16.29 -0.76 -8.34
CA TRP A 84 -14.96 -1.09 -8.90
C TRP A 84 -13.93 -1.44 -7.86
N PHE A 85 -13.99 -0.81 -6.68
CA PHE A 85 -12.92 -0.87 -5.70
C PHE A 85 -13.40 -1.29 -4.32
N SER A 86 -12.47 -1.82 -3.54
CA SER A 86 -12.63 -2.01 -2.10
C SER A 86 -11.33 -1.64 -1.38
N GLY A 87 -11.44 -1.11 -0.16
CA GLY A 87 -10.26 -0.73 0.61
C GLY A 87 -10.58 -0.46 2.08
N GLU A 88 -9.51 -0.39 2.85
CA GLU A 88 -9.46 0.02 4.24
C GLU A 88 -8.19 0.84 4.38
N CYS A 89 -8.33 2.16 4.53
CA CYS A 89 -7.18 3.04 4.70
C CYS A 89 -6.73 3.01 6.17
N ASP A 90 -5.44 3.21 6.42
CA ASP A 90 -4.89 3.09 7.77
C ASP A 90 -5.33 4.24 8.69
N LEU A 91 -5.21 5.48 8.20
CA LEU A 91 -5.45 6.68 8.97
C LEU A 91 -6.34 7.66 8.21
N LEU A 92 -7.34 8.18 8.91
CA LEU A 92 -8.28 9.15 8.37
C LEU A 92 -8.22 10.44 9.20
N THR A 93 -8.12 11.58 8.51
CA THR A 93 -8.26 12.92 9.08
C THR A 93 -9.45 13.64 8.46
N ASP A 94 -9.77 14.84 8.97
CA ASP A 94 -10.90 15.62 8.44
C ASP A 94 -10.72 15.98 6.96
N ASP A 95 -9.49 16.19 6.50
CA ASP A 95 -9.16 16.68 5.17
C ASP A 95 -8.37 15.69 4.29
N SER A 96 -7.77 14.66 4.86
CA SER A 96 -6.85 13.79 4.16
C SER A 96 -6.88 12.34 4.66
N ILE A 97 -6.19 11.49 3.91
CA ILE A 97 -5.88 10.11 4.28
C ILE A 97 -4.37 10.01 4.45
N ARG A 98 -3.92 9.17 5.37
CA ARG A 98 -2.49 8.89 5.54
C ARG A 98 -2.25 7.38 5.63
N ASP A 99 -1.09 6.98 5.14
CA ASP A 99 -0.65 5.59 5.11
C ASP A 99 0.81 5.56 5.56
N THR A 100 1.11 4.82 6.61
CA THR A 100 2.48 4.73 7.16
C THR A 100 3.20 3.52 6.59
N LYS A 101 4.44 3.71 6.14
CA LYS A 101 5.30 2.65 5.59
C LYS A 101 6.60 2.59 6.38
N CYS A 102 6.72 1.60 7.26
CA CYS A 102 7.94 1.40 8.04
C CYS A 102 9.04 0.79 7.17
N SER A 103 10.17 1.48 7.03
CA SER A 103 11.33 0.97 6.31
C SER A 103 12.07 -0.09 7.11
N TRP A 104 12.56 -1.15 6.43
CA TRP A 104 13.28 -2.24 7.07
C TRP A 104 14.61 -1.79 7.67
N SER A 105 15.41 -1.05 6.90
CA SER A 105 16.77 -0.63 7.24
C SER A 105 17.03 0.80 6.81
N ILE A 106 18.19 1.32 7.17
CA ILE A 106 18.72 2.60 6.70
C ILE A 106 18.79 2.64 5.17
N ASP A 107 19.26 1.57 4.53
CA ASP A 107 19.37 1.47 3.07
C ASP A 107 18.01 1.47 2.36
N SER A 108 17.02 0.90 3.01
CA SER A 108 15.66 0.84 2.44
C SER A 108 14.83 2.11 2.70
N PHE A 109 15.34 3.06 3.51
CA PHE A 109 14.63 4.31 3.77
C PHE A 109 14.88 5.32 2.64
N PRO A 110 13.85 6.01 2.13
CA PRO A 110 14.03 7.04 1.11
C PRO A 110 14.56 8.34 1.73
N TRP A 111 15.86 8.58 1.60
CA TRP A 111 16.53 9.71 2.23
C TRP A 111 16.21 11.05 1.59
N THR A 112 15.93 11.07 0.29
CA THR A 112 15.54 12.29 -0.42
C THR A 112 14.05 12.30 -0.73
N HIS A 113 13.52 13.46 -1.10
CA HIS A 113 12.13 13.56 -1.54
C HIS A 113 11.91 12.79 -2.86
N ASP A 114 12.88 12.86 -3.78
CA ASP A 114 12.80 12.20 -5.07
C ASP A 114 12.79 10.67 -4.92
N ASP A 115 13.62 10.12 -4.02
CA ASP A 115 13.59 8.70 -3.66
C ASP A 115 12.25 8.28 -3.11
N ALA A 116 11.65 9.11 -2.26
CA ALA A 116 10.34 8.83 -1.68
C ALA A 116 9.23 8.83 -2.74
N VAL A 117 9.25 9.79 -3.66
CA VAL A 117 8.32 9.85 -4.81
C VAL A 117 8.51 8.63 -5.72
N GLN A 118 9.75 8.24 -5.99
CA GLN A 118 10.02 7.04 -6.79
C GLN A 118 9.51 5.79 -6.09
N LYS A 119 9.73 5.67 -4.78
CA LYS A 119 9.26 4.53 -3.98
C LYS A 119 7.72 4.44 -3.90
N VAL A 120 7.03 5.58 -3.91
CA VAL A 120 5.55 5.62 -4.03
C VAL A 120 5.10 5.01 -5.35
N LYS A 121 5.75 5.35 -6.46
CA LYS A 121 5.42 4.81 -7.79
C LYS A 121 5.74 3.33 -7.92
N ASP A 122 6.93 2.91 -7.47
CA ASP A 122 7.38 1.52 -7.53
C ASP A 122 6.52 0.59 -6.68
N GLY A 123 6.06 1.08 -5.53
CA GLY A 123 5.16 0.36 -4.63
C GLY A 123 3.69 0.39 -5.06
N GLY A 124 3.33 1.21 -6.06
CA GLY A 124 1.94 1.43 -6.48
C GLY A 124 1.08 2.13 -5.42
N TYR A 125 1.73 2.86 -4.49
CA TYR A 125 1.02 3.57 -3.42
C TYR A 125 0.28 4.80 -3.94
N ASP A 126 0.68 5.36 -5.08
CA ASP A 126 -0.07 6.36 -5.82
C ASP A 126 -1.44 5.84 -6.22
N TRP A 127 -1.51 4.67 -6.87
CA TRP A 127 -2.76 4.01 -7.23
C TRP A 127 -3.62 3.64 -6.02
N GLN A 128 -2.98 3.13 -4.96
CA GLN A 128 -3.65 2.82 -3.70
C GLN A 128 -4.30 4.07 -3.10
N GLY A 129 -3.56 5.18 -3.07
CA GLY A 129 -4.02 6.47 -2.57
C GLY A 129 -5.19 7.04 -3.37
N GLN A 130 -5.17 6.92 -4.71
CA GLN A 130 -6.30 7.34 -5.55
C GLN A 130 -7.58 6.60 -5.18
N VAL A 131 -7.52 5.27 -4.99
CA VAL A 131 -8.68 4.49 -4.58
C VAL A 131 -9.18 4.89 -3.19
N TYR A 132 -8.27 5.10 -2.25
CA TYR A 132 -8.70 5.54 -0.92
C TYR A 132 -9.38 6.90 -0.97
N MET A 133 -8.82 7.86 -1.72
CA MET A 133 -9.44 9.18 -1.88
C MET A 133 -10.83 9.10 -2.54
N GLU A 134 -11.00 8.24 -3.54
CA GLU A 134 -12.30 7.96 -4.17
C GLU A 134 -13.31 7.40 -3.18
N LEU A 135 -12.93 6.40 -2.38
CA LEU A 135 -13.84 5.72 -1.45
C LEU A 135 -14.25 6.58 -0.25
N TRP A 136 -13.40 7.46 0.22
CA TRP A 136 -13.67 8.33 1.39
C TRP A 136 -14.02 9.78 1.01
N GLY A 137 -14.03 10.11 -0.28
CA GLY A 137 -14.34 11.48 -0.75
C GLY A 137 -13.29 12.50 -0.34
N LYS A 138 -12.02 12.07 -0.21
CA LYS A 138 -10.90 12.95 0.15
C LYS A 138 -10.15 13.42 -1.09
N LYS A 139 -9.43 14.53 -0.98
CA LYS A 139 -8.68 15.11 -2.10
C LYS A 139 -7.17 15.01 -1.92
N VAL A 140 -6.72 14.56 -0.75
CA VAL A 140 -5.30 14.45 -0.41
C VAL A 140 -5.03 13.12 0.29
N HIS A 141 -3.97 12.45 -0.15
CA HIS A 141 -3.40 11.28 0.49
C HIS A 141 -1.92 11.52 0.77
N TYR A 142 -1.45 11.14 1.94
CA TYR A 142 -0.03 11.16 2.29
C TYR A 142 0.49 9.74 2.47
N VAL A 143 1.64 9.46 1.88
CA VAL A 143 2.45 8.28 2.21
C VAL A 143 3.59 8.74 3.10
N ASP A 144 3.61 8.26 4.33
CA ASP A 144 4.62 8.59 5.32
C ASP A 144 5.59 7.42 5.48
N PHE A 145 6.78 7.52 4.87
CA PHE A 145 7.86 6.57 5.13
C PHE A 145 8.49 6.88 6.47
N VAL A 146 8.61 5.86 7.32
CA VAL A 146 9.14 6.00 8.67
C VAL A 146 10.26 4.99 8.89
N LEU A 147 11.39 5.43 9.43
CA LEU A 147 12.49 4.59 9.85
C LEU A 147 12.50 4.49 11.38
N LEU A 148 12.16 3.30 11.90
CA LEU A 148 12.18 2.99 13.32
C LEU A 148 13.20 1.87 13.60
N PRO A 149 13.76 1.81 14.82
CA PRO A 149 14.61 0.69 15.22
C PRO A 149 13.87 -0.63 15.04
N THR A 150 14.57 -1.63 14.53
CA THR A 150 14.01 -2.98 14.37
C THR A 150 13.92 -3.66 15.73
N PRO A 151 12.78 -4.26 16.10
CA PRO A 151 12.70 -5.06 17.32
C PRO A 151 13.76 -6.16 17.32
N HIS A 152 14.48 -6.34 18.44
CA HIS A 152 15.56 -7.35 18.55
C HIS A 152 15.10 -8.76 18.16
N SER A 153 13.84 -9.11 18.44
CA SER A 153 13.26 -10.41 18.06
C SER A 153 13.12 -10.64 16.55
N MET A 154 13.27 -9.60 15.74
CA MET A 154 13.17 -9.66 14.27
C MET A 154 14.53 -9.59 13.58
N ILE A 155 15.60 -9.29 14.32
CA ILE A 155 16.97 -9.26 13.82
C ILE A 155 17.45 -10.69 13.64
N GLY A 156 17.79 -11.06 12.42
CA GLY A 156 18.31 -12.38 12.10
C GLY A 156 19.83 -12.43 12.20
N TYR A 157 20.37 -13.64 12.12
CA TYR A 157 21.83 -13.89 12.25
C TYR A 157 22.69 -13.10 11.24
N ASN A 158 22.14 -12.78 10.06
CA ASN A 158 22.85 -12.05 9.01
C ASN A 158 22.54 -10.54 8.99
N ASP A 159 21.73 -10.04 9.93
CA ASP A 159 21.40 -8.64 10.03
C ASP A 159 22.37 -7.96 11.02
N ASP A 160 22.85 -6.76 10.72
CA ASP A 160 23.70 -5.99 11.64
C ASP A 160 22.81 -5.26 12.66
N GLU A 161 22.85 -5.72 13.91
CA GLU A 161 22.07 -5.14 15.00
C GLU A 161 22.41 -3.67 15.25
N TYR A 162 23.69 -3.29 15.12
CA TYR A 162 24.11 -1.90 15.28
C TYR A 162 23.42 -1.00 14.25
N GLU A 163 23.39 -1.40 12.98
CA GLU A 163 22.72 -0.62 11.91
C GLU A 163 21.22 -0.56 12.09
N HIS A 164 20.62 -1.65 12.57
CA HIS A 164 19.16 -1.75 12.73
C HIS A 164 18.60 -1.07 13.98
N VAL A 165 19.41 -0.88 15.01
CA VAL A 165 18.95 -0.36 16.30
C VAL A 165 19.73 0.88 16.71
N GLU A 166 21.03 0.77 17.01
CA GLU A 166 21.80 1.84 17.64
C GLU A 166 21.99 3.03 16.68
N LEU A 167 22.36 2.77 15.44
CA LEU A 167 22.56 3.81 14.45
C LEU A 167 21.25 4.51 14.09
N VAL A 168 20.14 3.74 13.96
CA VAL A 168 18.81 4.34 13.77
C VAL A 168 18.44 5.27 14.93
N ASN A 169 18.71 4.87 16.18
CA ASN A 169 18.42 5.69 17.35
C ASN A 169 19.25 6.99 17.43
N GLN A 170 20.45 7.01 16.86
CA GLN A 170 21.29 8.21 16.78
C GLN A 170 20.78 9.24 15.75
N ILE A 171 19.96 8.82 14.78
CA ILE A 171 19.40 9.72 13.77
C ILE A 171 18.20 10.47 14.37
N PRO A 172 18.16 11.81 14.34
CA PRO A 172 17.03 12.58 14.84
C PRO A 172 15.71 12.18 14.16
N LEU A 173 14.61 12.09 14.91
CA LEU A 173 13.30 11.63 14.42
C LEU A 173 12.82 12.37 13.18
N GLN A 174 13.02 13.71 13.13
CA GLN A 174 12.63 14.53 11.99
C GLN A 174 13.35 14.14 10.68
N LYS A 175 14.49 13.47 10.75
CA LYS A 175 15.22 12.95 9.58
C LYS A 175 14.78 11.55 9.19
N ARG A 176 14.10 10.85 10.09
CA ARG A 176 13.62 9.47 9.90
C ARG A 176 12.17 9.39 9.38
N ILE A 177 11.57 10.52 8.99
CA ILE A 177 10.23 10.57 8.43
C ILE A 177 10.26 11.34 7.12
N ARG A 178 9.71 10.73 6.07
CA ARG A 178 9.62 11.32 4.74
C ARG A 178 8.19 11.17 4.23
N SER A 179 7.50 12.30 4.01
CA SER A 179 6.10 12.32 3.56
C SER A 179 6.03 12.70 2.08
N VAL A 180 5.23 11.97 1.34
CA VAL A 180 4.87 12.30 -0.05
C VAL A 180 3.39 12.63 -0.08
N LYS A 181 3.04 13.81 -0.61
CA LYS A 181 1.65 14.22 -0.85
C LYS A 181 1.22 13.75 -2.22
N ILE A 182 0.05 13.15 -2.29
CA ILE A 182 -0.63 12.73 -3.52
C ILE A 182 -1.96 13.47 -3.57
N GLU A 183 -2.26 14.10 -4.68
CA GLU A 183 -3.54 14.75 -4.93
C GLU A 183 -4.47 13.83 -5.71
N TYR A 184 -5.76 13.97 -5.47
CA TYR A 184 -6.77 13.21 -6.20
C TYR A 184 -6.79 13.61 -7.67
N ASP A 185 -6.73 12.61 -8.54
CA ASP A 185 -6.78 12.76 -9.99
C ASP A 185 -7.90 11.87 -10.56
N GLU A 186 -8.99 12.53 -10.98
CA GLU A 186 -10.15 11.87 -11.56
C GLU A 186 -9.79 11.06 -12.81
N SER A 187 -8.82 11.54 -13.61
CA SER A 187 -8.40 10.85 -14.83
C SER A 187 -7.71 9.51 -14.53
N LEU A 188 -6.97 9.41 -13.41
CA LEU A 188 -6.38 8.15 -12.95
C LEU A 188 -7.45 7.19 -12.44
N ILE A 189 -8.48 7.70 -11.77
CA ILE A 189 -9.59 6.87 -11.30
C ILE A 189 -10.39 6.30 -12.48
N GLU A 190 -10.66 7.08 -13.50
CA GLU A 190 -11.34 6.57 -14.71
C GLU A 190 -10.50 5.50 -15.42
N GLN A 191 -9.19 5.71 -15.58
CA GLN A 191 -8.28 4.68 -16.11
C GLN A 191 -8.30 3.39 -15.26
N ALA A 192 -8.38 3.53 -13.94
CA ALA A 192 -8.46 2.38 -13.03
C ALA A 192 -9.79 1.64 -13.17
N LYS A 193 -10.93 2.36 -13.30
CA LYS A 193 -12.25 1.78 -13.54
C LYS A 193 -12.27 1.00 -14.85
N GLU A 194 -11.76 1.57 -15.94
CA GLU A 194 -11.63 0.88 -17.24
C GLU A 194 -10.81 -0.41 -17.11
N ARG A 195 -9.72 -0.39 -16.34
CA ARG A 195 -8.88 -1.55 -16.14
C ARG A 195 -9.59 -2.64 -15.32
N VAL A 196 -10.36 -2.27 -14.31
CA VAL A 196 -11.18 -3.20 -13.53
C VAL A 196 -12.23 -3.84 -14.42
N GLU A 197 -12.92 -3.04 -15.26
CA GLU A 197 -13.92 -3.53 -16.20
C GLU A 197 -13.33 -4.56 -17.17
N MET A 198 -12.20 -4.25 -17.80
CA MET A 198 -11.44 -5.20 -18.64
C MET A 198 -11.11 -6.52 -17.93
N SER A 199 -10.94 -6.45 -16.61
CA SER A 199 -10.52 -7.62 -15.82
C SER A 199 -11.69 -8.56 -15.48
N ARG A 200 -12.93 -8.09 -15.61
CA ARG A 200 -14.13 -8.83 -15.20
C ARG A 200 -14.36 -10.08 -16.04
N ASP A 201 -14.16 -10.01 -17.36
CA ASP A 201 -14.32 -11.17 -18.22
C ASP A 201 -13.32 -12.27 -17.85
N TYR A 202 -12.05 -11.90 -17.67
CA TYR A 202 -11.01 -12.83 -17.24
C TYR A 202 -11.27 -13.40 -15.83
N TYR A 203 -11.76 -12.57 -14.90
CA TYR A 203 -12.17 -13.02 -13.57
C TYR A 203 -13.30 -14.06 -13.67
N ASN A 204 -14.36 -13.76 -14.42
CA ASN A 204 -15.54 -14.64 -14.57
C ASN A 204 -15.17 -15.98 -15.20
N GLU A 205 -14.30 -15.95 -16.21
CA GLU A 205 -13.78 -17.17 -16.85
C GLU A 205 -13.02 -18.04 -15.85
N LEU A 206 -12.05 -17.46 -15.13
CA LEU A 206 -11.27 -18.18 -14.11
C LEU A 206 -12.15 -18.69 -12.96
N PHE A 207 -13.07 -17.86 -12.47
CA PHE A 207 -13.96 -18.24 -11.38
C PHE A 207 -14.81 -19.45 -11.77
N LYS A 208 -15.36 -19.46 -13.00
CA LYS A 208 -16.11 -20.60 -13.52
C LYS A 208 -15.26 -21.87 -13.64
N GLN A 209 -14.00 -21.73 -14.09
CA GLN A 209 -13.09 -22.87 -14.20
C GLN A 209 -12.70 -23.48 -12.86
N LEU A 210 -12.59 -22.67 -11.80
CA LEU A 210 -12.10 -23.11 -10.50
C LEU A 210 -13.22 -23.47 -9.50
N SER A 211 -14.46 -23.03 -9.74
CA SER A 211 -15.61 -23.28 -8.85
C SER A 211 -16.47 -24.49 -9.30
N ASN A 212 -16.20 -25.07 -10.47
CA ASN A 212 -16.82 -26.30 -10.99
C ASN A 212 -15.88 -27.48 -10.75
#